data_d725416ed31a50b77039dd49895824b4
#
_entry.id   d725416ed31a50b77039dd49895824b4
#
_cell.length_a   1.000
_cell.length_b   1.000
_cell.length_c   1.000
_cell.angle_alpha   90.00
_cell.angle_beta   90.00
_cell.angle_gamma   90.00
#
_symmetry.space_group_name_H-M   'P 1'
#
loop_
_entity.id
_entity.type
_entity.pdbx_description
1 polymer ?
#
loop_
_entity_poly.entity_id
_entity_poly.type
_entity_poly.pdbx_seq_one_letter_code
_entity_poly.pdbx_strand_id
1 'polypeptide(L)'
;MSEKPKIHRFTSLRGLATRLRDDLNSGNQDFVLLYAYNGTGKTRLSMEFKDAGKRKNKGRPDTLYFNAFTEDLFSWDNDLEEDKERRLHINADSKFFKGLKDLALDERIGYYLGRYADFLFDIDYDQWTISFRKGEDARHIKVS
;
A
#
# COMPACT_ATOMS: atom_id res chain seq x y z
N MET A 1 23.12 27.68 -13.43
CA MET A 1 23.87 26.60 -14.11
C MET A 1 23.09 25.33 -13.95
N SER A 2 22.52 24.78 -15.04
CA SER A 2 21.80 23.48 -14.92
C SER A 2 22.84 22.36 -14.83
N GLU A 3 22.85 21.64 -13.73
CA GLU A 3 23.64 20.42 -13.61
C GLU A 3 23.21 19.43 -14.71
N LYS A 4 24.17 18.87 -15.43
CA LYS A 4 23.89 17.83 -16.42
C LYS A 4 23.31 16.61 -15.73
N PRO A 5 22.27 15.99 -16.28
CA PRO A 5 21.66 14.80 -15.68
C PRO A 5 22.69 13.69 -15.48
N LYS A 6 22.74 13.14 -14.29
CA LYS A 6 23.67 12.09 -13.91
C LYS A 6 23.12 10.74 -14.40
N ILE A 7 23.80 10.12 -15.36
CA ILE A 7 23.38 8.83 -15.93
C ILE A 7 24.04 7.69 -15.15
N HIS A 8 23.23 6.81 -14.58
CA HIS A 8 23.68 5.57 -13.93
C HIS A 8 23.28 4.36 -14.78
N ARG A 9 24.20 3.42 -14.95
CA ARG A 9 23.94 2.16 -15.66
C ARG A 9 23.98 0.99 -14.70
N PHE A 10 23.02 0.10 -14.83
CA PHE A 10 22.90 -1.11 -14.01
C PHE A 10 22.86 -2.34 -14.91
N THR A 11 23.53 -3.40 -14.51
CA THR A 11 23.58 -4.68 -15.20
C THR A 11 22.60 -5.71 -14.63
N SER A 12 21.96 -5.39 -13.50
CA SER A 12 20.98 -6.27 -12.87
C SER A 12 19.87 -5.49 -12.18
N LEU A 13 18.68 -6.10 -12.13
CA LEU A 13 17.55 -5.55 -11.37
C LEU A 13 17.86 -5.44 -9.87
N ARG A 14 18.65 -6.37 -9.34
CA ARG A 14 19.07 -6.33 -7.93
C ARG A 14 19.94 -5.11 -7.62
N GLY A 15 20.90 -4.80 -8.49
CA GLY A 15 21.73 -3.60 -8.33
C GLY A 15 20.91 -2.31 -8.39
N LEU A 16 19.96 -2.23 -9.33
CA LEU A 16 19.04 -1.11 -9.43
C LEU A 16 18.14 -1.02 -8.20
N ALA A 17 17.53 -2.11 -7.75
CA ALA A 17 16.68 -2.13 -6.57
C ALA A 17 17.42 -1.69 -5.30
N THR A 18 18.67 -2.14 -5.11
CA THR A 18 19.52 -1.73 -4.00
C THR A 18 19.77 -0.23 -4.04
N ARG A 19 20.13 0.30 -5.19
CA ARG A 19 20.38 1.74 -5.35
C ARG A 19 19.14 2.57 -5.02
N LEU A 20 17.97 2.21 -5.52
CA LEU A 20 16.72 2.90 -5.24
C LEU A 20 16.38 2.89 -3.73
N ARG A 21 16.65 1.77 -3.06
CA ARG A 21 16.46 1.67 -1.60
C ARG A 21 17.44 2.57 -0.83
N ASP A 22 18.68 2.63 -1.26
CA ASP A 22 19.68 3.47 -0.61
C ASP A 22 19.35 4.96 -0.77
N ASP A 23 18.89 5.38 -1.96
CA ASP A 23 18.47 6.75 -2.23
C ASP A 23 17.26 7.17 -1.36
N LEU A 24 16.27 6.30 -1.19
CA LEU A 24 15.11 6.54 -0.31
C LEU A 24 15.49 6.52 1.17
N ASN A 25 16.31 5.56 1.61
CA ASN A 25 16.71 5.42 3.01
C ASN A 25 17.66 6.53 3.48
N SER A 26 18.42 7.13 2.58
CA SER A 26 19.31 8.25 2.89
C SER A 26 18.56 9.59 3.09
N GLY A 27 17.24 9.62 2.82
CA GLY A 27 16.45 10.84 2.86
C GLY A 27 16.73 11.83 1.73
N ASN A 28 17.50 11.41 0.72
CA ASN A 28 17.76 12.24 -0.46
C ASN A 28 16.54 12.33 -1.40
N GLN A 29 15.63 11.37 -1.30
CA GLN A 29 14.42 11.30 -2.10
C GLN A 29 13.28 10.72 -1.25
N ASP A 30 12.09 11.30 -1.39
CA ASP A 30 10.88 10.83 -0.71
C ASP A 30 10.11 9.80 -1.56
N PHE A 31 10.27 9.85 -2.87
CA PHE A 31 9.61 8.93 -3.80
C PHE A 31 10.43 8.70 -5.07
N VAL A 32 10.16 7.58 -5.75
CA VAL A 32 10.73 7.23 -7.04
C VAL A 32 9.60 6.92 -8.03
N LEU A 33 9.55 7.63 -9.15
CA LEU A 33 8.63 7.35 -10.24
C LEU A 33 9.34 6.56 -11.33
N LEU A 34 8.81 5.36 -11.64
CA LEU A 34 9.32 4.51 -12.71
C LEU A 34 8.41 4.60 -13.94
N TYR A 35 8.93 5.14 -15.02
CA TYR A 35 8.24 5.20 -16.29
C TYR A 35 8.92 4.30 -17.31
N ALA A 36 8.15 3.35 -17.89
CA ALA A 36 8.65 2.45 -18.90
C ALA A 36 7.51 1.76 -19.66
N TYR A 37 7.76 1.29 -20.87
CA TYR A 37 6.79 0.54 -21.67
C TYR A 37 6.37 -0.78 -20.99
N ASN A 38 5.24 -1.34 -21.44
CA ASN A 38 4.80 -2.65 -20.98
C ASN A 38 5.83 -3.72 -21.39
N GLY A 39 6.01 -4.74 -20.54
CA GLY A 39 6.97 -5.80 -20.78
C GLY A 39 8.44 -5.49 -20.39
N THR A 40 8.77 -4.25 -20.03
CA THR A 40 10.16 -3.86 -19.68
C THR A 40 10.64 -4.34 -18.31
N GLY A 41 9.78 -4.97 -17.52
CA GLY A 41 10.17 -5.54 -16.23
C GLY A 41 9.88 -4.67 -15.01
N LYS A 42 8.98 -3.66 -15.11
CA LYS A 42 8.56 -2.83 -13.96
C LYS A 42 8.14 -3.66 -12.74
N THR A 43 7.26 -4.64 -12.95
CA THR A 43 6.78 -5.55 -11.88
C THR A 43 7.91 -6.39 -11.31
N ARG A 44 8.83 -6.88 -12.15
CA ARG A 44 10.00 -7.64 -11.65
C ARG A 44 10.92 -6.77 -10.81
N LEU A 45 11.10 -5.51 -11.18
CA LEU A 45 11.88 -4.55 -10.38
C LEU A 45 11.21 -4.26 -9.04
N SER A 46 9.89 -4.04 -9.00
CA SER A 46 9.17 -3.79 -7.76
C SER A 46 9.21 -5.00 -6.80
N MET A 47 9.13 -6.21 -7.34
CA MET A 47 9.32 -7.43 -6.54
C MET A 47 10.76 -7.54 -6.00
N GLU A 48 11.77 -7.28 -6.83
CA GLU A 48 13.17 -7.30 -6.39
C GLU A 48 13.44 -6.24 -5.30
N PHE A 49 12.83 -5.06 -5.42
CA PHE A 49 12.90 -4.01 -4.41
C PHE A 49 12.33 -4.48 -3.05
N LYS A 50 11.14 -5.08 -3.06
CA LYS A 50 10.52 -5.67 -1.87
C LYS A 50 11.39 -6.77 -1.26
N ASP A 51 11.87 -7.70 -2.08
CA ASP A 51 12.66 -8.84 -1.62
C ASP A 51 14.05 -8.42 -1.11
N ALA A 52 14.62 -7.35 -1.64
CA ALA A 52 15.87 -6.77 -1.12
C ALA A 52 15.71 -6.32 0.34
N GLY A 53 14.60 -5.68 0.68
CA GLY A 53 14.29 -5.28 2.05
C GLY A 53 14.12 -6.47 2.98
N LYS A 54 13.35 -7.46 2.55
CA LYS A 54 13.14 -8.68 3.30
C LYS A 54 14.44 -9.43 3.60
N ARG A 55 15.35 -9.52 2.60
CA ARG A 55 16.69 -10.13 2.79
C ARG A 55 17.53 -9.36 3.82
N LYS A 56 17.54 -8.02 3.75
CA LYS A 56 18.27 -7.16 4.68
C LYS A 56 17.73 -7.25 6.11
N ASN A 57 16.42 -7.43 6.26
CA ASN A 57 15.71 -7.45 7.55
C ASN A 57 15.43 -8.87 8.06
N LYS A 58 16.33 -9.83 7.80
CA LYS A 58 16.27 -11.22 8.31
C LYS A 58 14.93 -11.92 8.05
N GLY A 59 14.36 -11.71 6.88
CA GLY A 59 13.09 -12.31 6.47
C GLY A 59 11.83 -11.52 6.83
N ARG A 60 11.94 -10.42 7.59
CA ARG A 60 10.80 -9.57 7.91
C ARG A 60 10.53 -8.58 6.77
N PRO A 61 9.26 -8.39 6.35
CA PRO A 61 8.93 -7.38 5.37
C PRO A 61 9.19 -5.97 5.95
N ASP A 62 9.64 -5.06 5.11
CA ASP A 62 9.81 -3.64 5.41
C ASP A 62 9.16 -2.74 4.34
N THR A 63 8.40 -3.34 3.46
CA THR A 63 7.79 -2.68 2.31
C THR A 63 6.34 -3.11 2.19
N LEU A 64 5.43 -2.15 2.13
CA LEU A 64 4.06 -2.39 1.75
C LEU A 64 4.01 -2.51 0.22
N TYR A 65 3.54 -3.65 -0.28
CA TYR A 65 3.49 -3.94 -1.71
C TYR A 65 2.04 -3.99 -2.20
N PHE A 66 1.73 -3.18 -3.18
CA PHE A 66 0.45 -3.16 -3.86
C PHE A 66 0.63 -3.43 -5.35
N ASN A 67 -0.19 -4.32 -5.90
CA ASN A 67 -0.24 -4.60 -7.33
C ASN A 67 -1.67 -4.44 -7.86
N ALA A 68 -1.92 -3.34 -8.53
CA ALA A 68 -3.25 -2.99 -9.05
C ALA A 68 -3.83 -4.00 -10.06
N PHE A 69 -3.02 -4.85 -10.66
CA PHE A 69 -3.49 -5.84 -11.63
C PHE A 69 -3.94 -7.17 -11.01
N THR A 70 -3.53 -7.46 -9.78
CA THR A 70 -3.74 -8.78 -9.17
C THR A 70 -4.52 -8.72 -7.88
N GLU A 71 -4.89 -7.52 -7.41
CA GLU A 71 -5.52 -7.37 -6.11
C GLU A 71 -6.80 -6.53 -6.22
N ASP A 72 -7.95 -7.19 -6.20
CA ASP A 72 -9.19 -6.56 -5.78
C ASP A 72 -9.11 -6.40 -4.27
N LEU A 73 -8.94 -5.16 -3.81
CA LEU A 73 -8.74 -4.88 -2.38
C LEU A 73 -10.03 -5.01 -1.58
N PHE A 74 -11.16 -4.69 -2.22
CA PHE A 74 -12.45 -4.60 -1.55
C PHE A 74 -13.53 -5.30 -2.35
N SER A 75 -14.50 -5.87 -1.64
CA SER A 75 -15.79 -6.28 -2.18
C SER A 75 -16.90 -5.58 -1.41
N TRP A 76 -17.91 -5.15 -2.13
CA TRP A 76 -19.06 -4.48 -1.55
C TRP A 76 -20.21 -5.46 -1.37
N ASP A 77 -20.65 -5.62 -0.12
CA ASP A 77 -21.85 -6.37 0.18
C ASP A 77 -23.03 -5.40 0.28
N ASN A 78 -23.91 -5.47 -0.69
CA ASN A 78 -25.09 -4.61 -0.76
C ASN A 78 -26.25 -5.08 0.12
N ASP A 79 -26.14 -6.26 0.75
CA ASP A 79 -27.22 -6.87 1.53
C ASP A 79 -28.57 -6.78 0.81
N LEU A 80 -28.61 -7.25 -0.43
CA LEU A 80 -29.81 -7.13 -1.30
C LEU A 80 -31.03 -7.91 -0.79
N GLU A 81 -30.82 -8.86 0.13
CA GLU A 81 -31.90 -9.70 0.67
C GLU A 81 -32.61 -9.03 1.87
N GLU A 82 -31.84 -8.38 2.74
CA GLU A 82 -32.39 -7.79 3.97
C GLU A 82 -32.37 -6.24 3.97
N ASP A 83 -31.54 -5.62 3.13
CA ASP A 83 -31.32 -4.16 3.02
C ASP A 83 -31.07 -3.46 4.36
N LYS A 84 -30.46 -4.18 5.31
CA LYS A 84 -30.22 -3.70 6.67
C LYS A 84 -28.82 -3.16 6.87
N GLU A 85 -27.83 -3.88 6.37
CA GLU A 85 -26.43 -3.52 6.57
C GLU A 85 -25.62 -3.67 5.28
N ARG A 86 -25.06 -2.57 4.81
CA ARG A 86 -24.09 -2.56 3.72
C ARG A 86 -22.69 -2.59 4.31
N ARG A 87 -21.88 -3.54 3.89
CA ARG A 87 -20.53 -3.72 4.42
C ARG A 87 -19.48 -3.67 3.32
N LEU A 88 -18.38 -3.02 3.62
CA LEU A 88 -17.20 -3.08 2.81
C LEU A 88 -16.28 -4.18 3.35
N HIS A 89 -16.15 -5.25 2.60
CA HIS A 89 -15.26 -6.35 2.94
C HIS A 89 -13.89 -6.14 2.32
N ILE A 90 -12.88 -6.46 3.10
CA ILE A 90 -11.49 -6.49 2.65
C ILE A 90 -11.20 -7.88 2.09
N ASN A 91 -10.49 -7.93 0.97
CA ASN A 91 -10.00 -9.20 0.46
C ASN A 91 -8.93 -9.76 1.40
N ALA A 92 -9.30 -10.78 2.19
CA ALA A 92 -8.43 -11.44 3.15
C ALA A 92 -7.20 -12.12 2.51
N ASP A 93 -7.27 -12.44 1.23
CA ASP A 93 -6.14 -13.02 0.48
C ASP A 93 -5.19 -11.96 -0.07
N SER A 94 -5.55 -10.68 0.00
CA SER A 94 -4.72 -9.59 -0.46
C SER A 94 -3.39 -9.52 0.28
N LYS A 95 -2.31 -9.54 -0.47
CA LYS A 95 -0.96 -9.35 0.09
C LYS A 95 -0.74 -7.93 0.59
N PHE A 96 -1.48 -6.98 0.05
CA PHE A 96 -1.45 -5.60 0.52
C PHE A 96 -1.95 -5.50 1.96
N PHE A 97 -3.13 -6.04 2.27
CA PHE A 97 -3.68 -5.97 3.62
C PHE A 97 -2.92 -6.81 4.62
N LYS A 98 -2.38 -7.96 4.21
CA LYS A 98 -1.45 -8.71 5.06
C LYS A 98 -0.21 -7.89 5.42
N GLY A 99 0.38 -7.19 4.44
CA GLY A 99 1.50 -6.30 4.67
C GLY A 99 1.13 -5.09 5.55
N LEU A 100 -0.05 -4.53 5.38
CA LEU A 100 -0.56 -3.43 6.21
C LEU A 100 -0.63 -3.83 7.68
N LYS A 101 -1.22 -5.00 7.97
CA LYS A 101 -1.29 -5.59 9.32
C LYS A 101 0.10 -5.86 9.89
N ASP A 102 0.97 -6.55 9.12
CA ASP A 102 2.31 -6.94 9.57
C ASP A 102 3.20 -5.73 9.92
N LEU A 103 2.97 -4.60 9.28
CA LEU A 103 3.72 -3.36 9.47
C LEU A 103 3.02 -2.35 10.40
N ALA A 104 1.83 -2.67 10.92
CA ALA A 104 1.00 -1.81 11.77
C ALA A 104 0.82 -0.40 11.19
N LEU A 105 0.44 -0.31 9.90
CA LEU A 105 0.36 0.96 9.18
C LEU A 105 -1.03 1.61 9.19
N ASP A 106 -2.03 0.97 9.73
CA ASP A 106 -3.41 1.46 9.84
C ASP A 106 -3.52 2.79 10.60
N GLU A 107 -2.82 2.93 11.72
CA GLU A 107 -2.75 4.20 12.46
C GLU A 107 -2.15 5.34 11.61
N ARG A 108 -1.13 5.02 10.82
CA ARG A 108 -0.50 6.01 9.94
C ARG A 108 -1.41 6.45 8.81
N ILE A 109 -2.22 5.53 8.26
CA ILE A 109 -3.23 5.88 7.26
C ILE A 109 -4.25 6.84 7.86
N GLY A 110 -4.75 6.58 9.08
CA GLY A 110 -5.66 7.47 9.80
C GLY A 110 -5.10 8.89 9.96
N TYR A 111 -3.82 9.00 10.32
CA TYR A 111 -3.14 10.30 10.41
C TYR A 111 -3.11 11.06 9.08
N TYR A 112 -2.82 10.39 7.97
CA TYR A 112 -2.78 11.03 6.66
C TYR A 112 -4.18 11.36 6.14
N LEU A 113 -5.16 10.48 6.33
CA LEU A 113 -6.55 10.71 5.92
C LEU A 113 -7.20 11.87 6.66
N GLY A 114 -6.85 12.13 7.91
CA GLY A 114 -7.38 13.24 8.70
C GLY A 114 -7.19 14.63 8.08
N ARG A 115 -6.31 14.76 7.07
CA ARG A 115 -6.14 15.99 6.28
C ARG A 115 -7.15 16.15 5.15
N TYR A 116 -7.81 15.06 4.74
CA TYR A 116 -8.67 15.00 3.55
C TYR A 116 -10.09 14.55 3.87
N ALA A 117 -10.29 13.90 5.01
CA ALA A 117 -11.56 13.32 5.40
C ALA A 117 -11.90 13.67 6.84
N ASP A 118 -13.18 13.93 7.08
CA ASP A 118 -13.76 14.24 8.40
C ASP A 118 -14.36 13.00 9.08
N PHE A 119 -13.88 11.82 8.72
CA PHE A 119 -14.29 10.54 9.30
C PHE A 119 -13.09 9.72 9.74
N LEU A 120 -13.31 8.85 10.69
CA LEU A 120 -12.38 7.80 11.12
C LEU A 120 -12.78 6.48 10.50
N PHE A 121 -11.84 5.57 10.37
CA PHE A 121 -12.10 4.19 9.97
C PHE A 121 -11.44 3.22 10.94
N ASP A 122 -12.04 2.05 11.08
CA ASP A 122 -11.48 0.94 11.84
C ASP A 122 -11.43 -0.29 10.94
N ILE A 123 -10.33 -1.03 10.99
CA ILE A 123 -10.15 -2.29 10.27
C ILE A 123 -10.31 -3.43 11.25
N ASP A 124 -11.32 -4.26 11.04
CA ASP A 124 -11.47 -5.53 11.73
C ASP A 124 -10.75 -6.62 10.93
N TYR A 125 -9.57 -7.01 11.41
CA TYR A 125 -8.74 -8.03 10.77
C TYR A 125 -9.21 -9.47 11.05
N ASP A 126 -10.15 -9.68 11.96
CA ASP A 126 -10.72 -10.99 12.23
C ASP A 126 -11.88 -11.27 11.26
N GLN A 127 -12.71 -10.26 11.01
CA GLN A 127 -13.81 -10.35 10.05
C GLN A 127 -13.47 -9.80 8.65
N TRP A 128 -12.31 -9.18 8.48
CA TRP A 128 -11.85 -8.55 7.26
C TRP A 128 -12.86 -7.51 6.72
N THR A 129 -13.31 -6.64 7.62
CA THR A 129 -14.24 -5.56 7.30
C THR A 129 -13.68 -4.20 7.67
N ILE A 130 -14.21 -3.15 7.03
CA ILE A 130 -13.93 -1.76 7.40
C ILE A 130 -15.23 -1.13 7.86
N SER A 131 -15.17 -0.46 9.00
CA SER A 131 -16.22 0.43 9.48
C SER A 131 -15.75 1.89 9.46
N PHE A 132 -16.67 2.80 9.21
CA PHE A 132 -16.41 4.22 9.17
C PHE A 132 -17.23 4.92 10.26
N ARG A 133 -16.64 5.93 10.91
CA ARG A 133 -17.28 6.72 11.98
C ARG A 133 -17.10 8.20 11.69
N LYS A 134 -18.16 9.00 11.89
CA LYS A 134 -18.11 10.45 11.77
C LYS A 134 -18.47 11.10 13.11
N GLY A 135 -17.55 11.90 13.66
CA GLY A 135 -17.73 12.59 14.94
C GLY A 135 -17.72 11.65 16.17
N GLU A 136 -18.16 12.20 17.33
CA GLU A 136 -18.28 11.43 18.58
C GLU A 136 -19.49 10.47 18.57
N ASP A 137 -20.47 10.70 17.71
CA ASP A 137 -21.59 9.80 17.50
C ASP A 137 -21.15 8.60 16.67
N ALA A 138 -21.13 7.43 17.30
CA ALA A 138 -20.77 6.14 16.71
C ALA A 138 -21.81 5.62 15.69
N ARG A 139 -22.39 6.48 14.89
CA ARG A 139 -23.27 6.06 13.80
C ARG A 139 -22.41 5.66 12.61
N HIS A 140 -22.50 4.39 12.24
CA HIS A 140 -21.90 3.87 11.01
C HIS A 140 -22.33 4.74 9.84
N ILE A 141 -21.35 5.28 9.10
CA ILE A 141 -21.63 6.02 7.89
C ILE A 141 -22.20 5.02 6.89
N LYS A 142 -23.48 5.15 6.55
CA LYS A 142 -24.03 4.45 5.39
C LYS A 142 -23.38 5.06 4.15
N VAL A 143 -22.53 4.32 3.51
CA VAL A 143 -21.97 4.71 2.21
C VAL A 143 -23.06 4.44 1.18
N SER A 144 -23.68 5.48 0.66
CA SER A 144 -24.66 5.41 -0.43
C SER A 144 -23.99 5.50 -1.77
#